data_729e2077b53a877b2a27983d3e8fc806
#
_entry.id   729e2077b53a877b2a27983d3e8fc806
#
_cell.length_a   1.000
_cell.length_b   1.000
_cell.length_c   1.000
_cell.angle_alpha   90.00
_cell.angle_beta   90.00
_cell.angle_gamma   90.00
#
_symmetry.space_group_name_H-M   'P 1'
#
loop_
_entity.id
_entity.type
_entity.pdbx_description
1 polymer ?
#
loop_
_entity_poly.entity_id
_entity_poly.type
_entity_poly.pdbx_seq_one_letter_code
_entity_poly.pdbx_strand_id
1 'polypeptide(L)'
;MVEGAGKAPRAVALQNPGGLAGVWAEENTRDAIFDALKRRETFATSGPRIAPRFFGGWHIPADICSTPNLAEAGYQHGIPMGGVLASKTKPDQRPRFVVAANADPGTAGAPGHPLQRIQIIKGWVGSDGSFHQSVIDVAGNADNGATVDPLSCQAEGEGFASLCGVWEDAEFNPQHDAAYYARVVENPSCRWSTRMCLSLPEDQRPDGCDNPRIPKVIQERAWTAPIWFDSSR
;
A
#
# COMPACT_ATOMS: atom_id res chain seq x y z
N MET A 1 10.84 42.73 -13.63
CA MET A 1 11.69 41.71 -14.28
C MET A 1 12.18 40.81 -13.20
N VAL A 2 11.62 39.62 -13.07
CA VAL A 2 12.16 38.54 -12.21
C VAL A 2 12.84 37.57 -13.17
N GLU A 3 14.10 37.88 -13.48
CA GLU A 3 14.99 36.93 -14.09
C GLU A 3 15.35 35.87 -13.07
N GLY A 4 15.17 34.62 -13.43
CA GLY A 4 15.71 33.48 -12.70
C GLY A 4 14.66 32.54 -12.10
N ALA A 5 13.68 32.09 -12.90
CA ALA A 5 13.10 30.80 -12.65
C ALA A 5 14.18 29.74 -12.94
N GLY A 6 15.05 29.51 -11.96
CA GLY A 6 16.10 28.50 -12.05
C GLY A 6 15.47 27.19 -12.45
N LYS A 7 16.01 26.52 -13.45
CA LYS A 7 15.64 25.17 -13.89
C LYS A 7 15.53 24.30 -12.62
N ALA A 8 14.34 23.82 -12.33
CA ALA A 8 14.12 22.95 -11.16
C ALA A 8 15.20 21.83 -11.18
N PRO A 9 15.87 21.56 -10.07
CA PRO A 9 16.92 20.57 -10.06
C PRO A 9 16.41 19.27 -10.64
N ARG A 10 17.18 18.59 -11.51
CA ARG A 10 16.82 17.31 -12.12
C ARG A 10 16.31 16.26 -11.12
N ALA A 11 16.71 16.39 -9.84
CA ALA A 11 16.27 15.55 -8.73
C ALA A 11 14.78 15.68 -8.42
N VAL A 12 14.16 16.85 -8.58
CA VAL A 12 12.76 17.09 -8.23
C VAL A 12 11.80 16.24 -9.05
N ALA A 13 12.05 16.11 -10.36
CA ALA A 13 11.21 15.29 -11.24
C ALA A 13 11.25 13.77 -10.91
N LEU A 14 12.27 13.31 -10.19
CA LEU A 14 12.38 11.92 -9.70
C LEU A 14 11.63 11.69 -8.39
N GLN A 15 11.31 12.75 -7.65
CA GLN A 15 10.59 12.65 -6.38
C GLN A 15 9.09 12.49 -6.61
N ASN A 16 8.41 11.90 -5.64
CA ASN A 16 6.95 11.87 -5.61
C ASN A 16 6.47 12.77 -4.46
N PRO A 17 6.01 14.02 -4.77
CA PRO A 17 5.61 14.97 -3.73
C PRO A 17 4.22 14.68 -3.14
N GLY A 18 3.47 13.73 -3.69
CA GLY A 18 2.08 13.46 -3.34
C GLY A 18 1.86 12.47 -2.21
N GLY A 19 2.91 11.97 -1.56
CA GLY A 19 2.78 10.96 -0.51
C GLY A 19 1.87 11.40 0.65
N LEU A 20 0.98 10.51 1.10
CA LEU A 20 0.04 10.74 2.19
C LEU A 20 0.34 9.78 3.35
N ALA A 21 0.11 10.26 4.57
CA ALA A 21 0.00 9.42 5.75
C ALA A 21 -1.47 9.33 6.15
N GLY A 22 -1.96 8.12 6.35
CA GLY A 22 -3.31 7.83 6.82
C GLY A 22 -3.30 7.18 8.20
N VAL A 23 -4.39 7.34 8.92
CA VAL A 23 -4.59 6.76 10.24
C VAL A 23 -6.04 6.31 10.39
N TRP A 24 -6.24 5.18 11.03
CA TRP A 24 -7.57 4.70 11.41
C TRP A 24 -7.89 5.12 12.83
N ALA A 25 -8.67 6.18 12.95
CA ALA A 25 -9.15 6.74 14.23
C ALA A 25 -10.66 6.51 14.36
N GLU A 26 -11.16 6.42 15.58
CA GLU A 26 -12.58 6.23 15.87
C GLU A 26 -13.41 7.45 15.46
N GLU A 27 -12.80 8.65 15.58
CA GLU A 27 -13.42 9.92 15.17
C GLU A 27 -12.36 10.93 14.71
N ASN A 28 -12.78 11.97 14.03
CA ASN A 28 -11.90 13.04 13.56
C ASN A 28 -11.68 14.10 14.66
N THR A 29 -11.08 13.66 15.76
CA THR A 29 -10.64 14.55 16.84
C THR A 29 -9.13 14.42 17.05
N ARG A 30 -8.52 15.45 17.65
CA ARG A 30 -7.09 15.46 17.94
C ARG A 30 -6.67 14.24 18.78
N ASP A 31 -7.44 13.93 19.81
CA ASP A 31 -7.11 12.87 20.77
C ASP A 31 -7.26 11.49 20.13
N ALA A 32 -8.35 11.24 19.40
CA ALA A 32 -8.54 9.97 18.68
C ALA A 32 -7.46 9.74 17.61
N ILE A 33 -7.07 10.77 16.87
CA ILE A 33 -5.97 10.71 15.89
C ILE A 33 -4.65 10.42 16.59
N PHE A 34 -4.36 11.10 17.72
CA PHE A 34 -3.13 10.87 18.49
C PHE A 34 -3.07 9.43 19.03
N ASP A 35 -4.16 8.91 19.57
CA ASP A 35 -4.24 7.56 20.09
C ASP A 35 -4.06 6.51 18.98
N ALA A 36 -4.64 6.74 17.81
CA ALA A 36 -4.44 5.87 16.66
C ALA A 36 -2.99 5.88 16.16
N LEU A 37 -2.33 7.04 16.12
CA LEU A 37 -0.89 7.15 15.83
C LEU A 37 -0.05 6.40 16.88
N LYS A 38 -0.40 6.52 18.16
CA LYS A 38 0.27 5.83 19.26
C LYS A 38 0.11 4.32 19.16
N ARG A 39 -1.04 3.83 18.74
CA ARG A 39 -1.29 2.41 18.43
C ARG A 39 -0.61 1.96 17.13
N ARG A 40 -0.07 2.88 16.34
CA ARG A 40 0.53 2.64 15.02
C ARG A 40 -0.47 2.07 14.00
N GLU A 41 -1.74 2.33 14.16
CA GLU A 41 -2.77 1.94 13.22
C GLU A 41 -2.77 2.90 12.02
N THR A 42 -1.67 2.88 11.30
CA THR A 42 -1.30 3.86 10.28
C THR A 42 -0.94 3.18 8.97
N PHE A 43 -1.06 3.94 7.90
CA PHE A 43 -0.65 3.53 6.56
C PHE A 43 -0.09 4.74 5.80
N ALA A 44 0.59 4.48 4.71
CA ALA A 44 1.07 5.51 3.82
C ALA A 44 0.64 5.20 2.38
N THR A 45 0.51 6.23 1.56
CA THR A 45 0.30 6.08 0.13
C THR A 45 1.32 6.91 -0.65
N SER A 46 1.51 6.59 -1.91
CA SER A 46 2.35 7.37 -2.80
C SER A 46 1.63 8.57 -3.43
N GLY A 47 0.37 8.82 -3.05
CA GLY A 47 -0.44 9.96 -3.52
C GLY A 47 -1.92 9.71 -3.53
N PRO A 48 -2.42 8.64 -4.14
CA PRO A 48 -3.86 8.32 -4.12
C PRO A 48 -4.34 8.00 -2.70
N ARG A 49 -5.63 8.24 -2.46
CA ARG A 49 -6.30 7.99 -1.19
C ARG A 49 -6.78 6.53 -1.09
N ILE A 50 -5.91 5.59 -1.44
CA ILE A 50 -6.15 4.17 -1.21
C ILE A 50 -6.33 3.95 0.29
N ALA A 51 -7.37 3.22 0.68
CA ALA A 51 -7.75 2.99 2.07
C ALA A 51 -7.55 1.51 2.45
N PRO A 52 -6.34 1.08 2.88
CA PRO A 52 -6.08 -0.30 3.26
C PRO A 52 -6.49 -0.58 4.70
N ARG A 53 -7.03 -1.79 4.94
CA ARG A 53 -7.18 -2.41 6.26
C ARG A 53 -6.35 -3.68 6.32
N PHE A 54 -5.65 -3.91 7.42
CA PHE A 54 -4.81 -5.09 7.59
C PHE A 54 -4.89 -5.59 9.02
N PHE A 55 -5.23 -6.87 9.16
CA PHE A 55 -5.33 -7.56 10.44
C PHE A 55 -4.57 -8.88 10.38
N GLY A 56 -4.04 -9.30 11.52
CA GLY A 56 -3.39 -10.59 11.67
C GLY A 56 -3.77 -11.27 12.98
N GLY A 57 -3.77 -12.59 13.01
CA GLY A 57 -4.14 -13.32 14.20
C GLY A 57 -4.10 -14.84 14.01
N TRP A 58 -4.27 -15.54 15.11
CA TRP A 58 -4.29 -17.01 15.13
C TRP A 58 -5.67 -17.60 14.76
N HIS A 59 -6.72 -16.77 14.77
CA HIS A 59 -8.12 -17.17 14.62
C HIS A 59 -8.88 -16.38 13.55
N ILE A 60 -8.18 -15.72 12.64
CA ILE A 60 -8.81 -15.02 11.50
C ILE A 60 -9.55 -16.06 10.65
N PRO A 61 -10.89 -15.94 10.46
CA PRO A 61 -11.64 -16.84 9.58
C PRO A 61 -11.18 -16.79 8.14
N ALA A 62 -11.18 -17.92 7.45
CA ALA A 62 -10.77 -17.99 6.06
C ALA A 62 -11.74 -17.22 5.11
N ASP A 63 -12.99 -17.11 5.51
CA ASP A 63 -14.08 -16.46 4.78
C ASP A 63 -14.36 -15.03 5.26
N ILE A 64 -13.49 -14.43 6.07
CA ILE A 64 -13.67 -13.09 6.65
C ILE A 64 -13.92 -12.01 5.59
N CYS A 65 -13.39 -12.15 4.37
CA CYS A 65 -13.66 -11.24 3.26
C CYS A 65 -15.14 -11.21 2.82
N SER A 66 -15.93 -12.19 3.20
CA SER A 66 -17.36 -12.27 2.91
C SER A 66 -18.23 -11.61 3.99
N THR A 67 -17.62 -11.12 5.08
CA THR A 67 -18.38 -10.49 6.17
C THR A 67 -18.80 -9.07 5.80
N PRO A 68 -20.00 -8.62 6.19
CA PRO A 68 -20.47 -7.26 5.90
C PRO A 68 -19.61 -6.15 6.52
N ASN A 69 -19.02 -6.42 7.70
CA ASN A 69 -18.16 -5.47 8.42
C ASN A 69 -16.81 -6.12 8.72
N LEU A 70 -15.91 -6.07 7.74
CA LEU A 70 -14.58 -6.65 7.86
C LEU A 70 -13.76 -6.01 8.99
N ALA A 71 -13.92 -4.70 9.23
CA ALA A 71 -13.16 -4.03 10.28
C ALA A 71 -13.53 -4.58 11.66
N GLU A 72 -14.82 -4.70 11.97
CA GLU A 72 -15.31 -5.27 13.22
C GLU A 72 -14.84 -6.72 13.40
N ALA A 73 -15.01 -7.55 12.38
CA ALA A 73 -14.54 -8.94 12.40
C ALA A 73 -13.01 -9.01 12.58
N GLY A 74 -12.26 -8.10 11.93
CA GLY A 74 -10.81 -8.02 12.07
C GLY A 74 -10.37 -7.72 13.51
N TYR A 75 -10.99 -6.77 14.18
CA TYR A 75 -10.72 -6.49 15.61
C TYR A 75 -11.18 -7.62 16.54
N GLN A 76 -12.26 -8.31 16.20
CA GLN A 76 -12.79 -9.41 17.00
C GLN A 76 -11.89 -10.66 16.95
N HIS A 77 -11.29 -10.96 15.80
CA HIS A 77 -10.55 -12.20 15.56
C HIS A 77 -9.04 -12.03 15.49
N GLY A 78 -8.53 -10.79 15.50
CA GLY A 78 -7.12 -10.49 15.36
C GLY A 78 -6.72 -9.14 15.92
N ILE A 79 -5.55 -8.70 15.51
CA ILE A 79 -4.98 -7.39 15.85
C ILE A 79 -4.83 -6.56 14.57
N PRO A 80 -5.01 -5.24 14.62
CA PRO A 80 -4.81 -4.37 13.47
C PRO A 80 -3.33 -4.17 13.14
N MET A 81 -3.07 -3.57 11.98
CA MET A 81 -1.76 -3.05 11.61
C MET A 81 -1.13 -2.23 12.75
N GLY A 82 0.19 -2.31 12.90
CA GLY A 82 0.94 -1.68 14.00
C GLY A 82 0.98 -2.50 15.29
N GLY A 83 0.20 -3.58 15.38
CA GLY A 83 0.15 -4.46 16.54
C GLY A 83 1.28 -5.48 16.59
N VAL A 84 1.32 -6.22 17.70
CA VAL A 84 2.24 -7.34 17.92
C VAL A 84 1.43 -8.61 18.15
N LEU A 85 1.67 -9.64 17.36
CA LEU A 85 1.05 -10.96 17.56
C LEU A 85 1.51 -11.52 18.90
N ALA A 86 0.56 -11.95 19.72
CA ALA A 86 0.87 -12.70 20.91
C ALA A 86 1.49 -14.07 20.54
N SER A 87 2.23 -14.66 21.48
CA SER A 87 2.75 -16.02 21.32
C SER A 87 1.64 -17.01 20.99
N LYS A 88 1.95 -17.97 20.12
CA LYS A 88 0.98 -19.03 19.80
C LYS A 88 0.67 -19.89 21.02
N THR A 89 -0.57 -20.29 21.13
CA THR A 89 -1.04 -21.14 22.26
C THR A 89 -1.02 -22.63 21.93
N LYS A 90 -0.93 -23.00 20.65
CA LYS A 90 -0.91 -24.39 20.20
C LYS A 90 0.23 -24.63 19.22
N PRO A 91 0.90 -25.80 19.25
CA PRO A 91 2.05 -26.11 18.39
C PRO A 91 1.79 -25.90 16.90
N ASP A 92 0.62 -26.30 16.43
CA ASP A 92 0.26 -26.32 15.00
C ASP A 92 -0.40 -25.02 14.51
N GLN A 93 -0.55 -24.01 15.37
CA GLN A 93 -1.13 -22.74 14.96
C GLN A 93 -0.21 -22.00 14.00
N ARG A 94 -0.82 -21.49 12.94
CA ARG A 94 -0.20 -20.60 11.95
C ARG A 94 -0.93 -19.27 11.96
N PRO A 95 -0.21 -18.15 11.87
CA PRO A 95 -0.87 -16.86 11.81
C PRO A 95 -1.53 -16.69 10.45
N ARG A 96 -2.74 -16.14 10.47
CA ARG A 96 -3.49 -15.77 9.28
C ARG A 96 -3.65 -14.27 9.24
N PHE A 97 -3.57 -13.72 8.05
CA PHE A 97 -3.65 -12.30 7.79
C PHE A 97 -4.78 -12.04 6.80
N VAL A 98 -5.51 -10.97 7.02
CA VAL A 98 -6.50 -10.44 6.08
C VAL A 98 -6.14 -9.03 5.71
N VAL A 99 -6.22 -8.72 4.44
CA VAL A 99 -6.05 -7.38 3.92
C VAL A 99 -7.20 -7.03 2.98
N ALA A 100 -7.79 -5.87 3.19
CA ALA A 100 -8.75 -5.29 2.28
C ALA A 100 -8.34 -3.87 1.92
N ALA A 101 -8.69 -3.44 0.73
CA ALA A 101 -8.42 -2.07 0.29
C ALA A 101 -9.52 -1.58 -0.66
N ASN A 102 -9.81 -0.28 -0.56
CA ASN A 102 -10.60 0.45 -1.54
C ASN A 102 -9.68 1.35 -2.35
N ALA A 103 -9.94 1.44 -3.65
CA ALA A 103 -9.29 2.41 -4.53
C ALA A 103 -9.61 3.85 -4.12
N ASP A 104 -8.78 4.79 -4.53
CA ASP A 104 -9.13 6.21 -4.46
C ASP A 104 -10.37 6.47 -5.34
N PRO A 105 -11.47 7.00 -4.79
CA PRO A 105 -12.64 7.32 -5.60
C PRO A 105 -12.38 8.47 -6.58
N GLY A 106 -11.32 9.25 -6.37
CA GLY A 106 -11.05 10.44 -7.16
C GLY A 106 -12.10 11.53 -6.97
N THR A 107 -12.30 12.29 -8.02
CA THR A 107 -13.35 13.34 -8.14
C THR A 107 -14.05 13.22 -9.48
N ALA A 108 -15.17 13.93 -9.68
CA ALA A 108 -15.90 13.91 -10.96
C ALA A 108 -15.04 14.33 -12.17
N GLY A 109 -14.07 15.24 -11.97
CA GLY A 109 -13.15 15.71 -13.01
C GLY A 109 -11.82 14.97 -13.09
N ALA A 110 -11.51 14.10 -12.10
CA ALA A 110 -10.29 13.34 -12.01
C ALA A 110 -10.56 12.02 -11.26
N PRO A 111 -11.13 11.01 -11.93
CA PRO A 111 -11.41 9.72 -11.31
C PRO A 111 -10.12 9.04 -10.85
N GLY A 112 -10.19 8.29 -9.77
CA GLY A 112 -9.08 7.48 -9.28
C GLY A 112 -8.77 6.31 -10.22
N HIS A 113 -7.61 5.70 -10.01
CA HIS A 113 -7.23 4.51 -10.75
C HIS A 113 -7.67 3.25 -10.01
N PRO A 114 -8.10 2.20 -10.75
CA PRO A 114 -8.45 0.93 -10.13
C PRO A 114 -7.23 0.24 -9.49
N LEU A 115 -7.48 -0.57 -8.48
CA LEU A 115 -6.49 -1.46 -7.90
C LEU A 115 -6.14 -2.58 -8.87
N GLN A 116 -4.87 -2.97 -8.89
CA GLN A 116 -4.40 -4.13 -9.64
C GLN A 116 -4.34 -5.36 -8.73
N ARG A 117 -3.68 -5.23 -7.57
CA ARG A 117 -3.46 -6.35 -6.65
C ARG A 117 -3.15 -5.89 -5.23
N ILE A 118 -3.24 -6.84 -4.32
CA ILE A 118 -2.76 -6.72 -2.94
C ILE A 118 -1.69 -7.78 -2.70
N GLN A 119 -0.64 -7.38 -2.01
CA GLN A 119 0.47 -8.21 -1.60
C GLN A 119 0.64 -8.17 -0.08
N ILE A 120 0.98 -9.29 0.51
CA ILE A 120 1.53 -9.35 1.87
C ILE A 120 3.04 -9.56 1.75
N ILE A 121 3.79 -8.76 2.46
CA ILE A 121 5.24 -8.87 2.55
C ILE A 121 5.55 -9.39 3.96
N LYS A 122 6.25 -10.53 4.02
CA LYS A 122 6.83 -11.10 5.22
C LYS A 122 8.33 -10.81 5.21
N GLY A 123 8.83 -10.20 6.28
CA GLY A 123 10.26 -10.12 6.57
C GLY A 123 10.55 -10.90 7.85
N TRP A 124 11.66 -11.64 7.90
CA TRP A 124 12.05 -12.36 9.13
C TRP A 124 13.56 -12.43 9.27
N VAL A 125 14.00 -12.70 10.50
CA VAL A 125 15.41 -12.94 10.81
C VAL A 125 15.62 -14.43 11.00
N GLY A 126 16.50 -15.03 10.23
CA GLY A 126 16.88 -16.44 10.35
C GLY A 126 17.70 -16.72 11.60
N SER A 127 17.84 -17.97 11.98
CA SER A 127 18.62 -18.40 13.15
C SER A 127 20.13 -18.08 13.04
N ASP A 128 20.61 -17.82 11.83
CA ASP A 128 21.97 -17.36 11.53
C ASP A 128 22.12 -15.83 11.56
N GLY A 129 21.03 -15.10 11.88
CA GLY A 129 20.96 -13.64 11.89
C GLY A 129 20.79 -13.03 10.50
N SER A 130 20.60 -13.82 9.46
CA SER A 130 20.35 -13.31 8.11
C SER A 130 18.92 -12.78 7.96
N PHE A 131 18.76 -11.74 7.12
CA PHE A 131 17.45 -11.17 6.80
C PHE A 131 16.86 -11.84 5.55
N HIS A 132 15.61 -12.23 5.66
CA HIS A 132 14.84 -12.84 4.60
C HIS A 132 13.57 -12.07 4.32
N GLN A 133 13.03 -12.20 3.11
CA GLN A 133 11.72 -11.67 2.76
C GLN A 133 10.99 -12.53 1.75
N SER A 134 9.67 -12.51 1.82
CA SER A 134 8.77 -13.07 0.82
C SER A 134 7.71 -12.05 0.45
N VAL A 135 7.30 -12.05 -0.82
CA VAL A 135 6.22 -11.22 -1.35
C VAL A 135 5.16 -12.14 -1.92
N ILE A 136 3.96 -12.05 -1.36
CA ILE A 136 2.84 -12.96 -1.68
C ILE A 136 1.69 -12.14 -2.25
N ASP A 137 1.27 -12.40 -3.49
CA ASP A 137 0.03 -11.86 -4.04
C ASP A 137 -1.16 -12.57 -3.41
N VAL A 138 -2.04 -11.82 -2.74
CA VAL A 138 -3.17 -12.39 -1.97
C VAL A 138 -4.54 -12.04 -2.56
N ALA A 139 -4.61 -11.03 -3.42
CA ALA A 139 -5.82 -10.65 -4.14
C ALA A 139 -5.49 -9.88 -5.40
N GLY A 140 -6.41 -9.88 -6.36
CA GLY A 140 -6.25 -9.21 -7.65
C GLY A 140 -5.46 -10.04 -8.67
N ASN A 141 -4.90 -9.36 -9.68
CA ASN A 141 -4.15 -10.01 -10.75
C ASN A 141 -3.00 -9.11 -11.22
N ALA A 142 -1.76 -9.55 -11.04
CA ALA A 142 -0.56 -8.82 -11.50
C ALA A 142 -0.50 -8.70 -13.03
N ASP A 143 -1.07 -9.67 -13.74
CA ASP A 143 -1.06 -9.80 -15.19
C ASP A 143 -2.43 -9.46 -15.81
N ASN A 144 -3.13 -8.43 -15.27
CA ASN A 144 -4.44 -8.02 -15.75
C ASN A 144 -4.44 -7.29 -17.10
N GLY A 145 -3.26 -7.09 -17.71
CA GLY A 145 -3.11 -6.42 -18.99
C GLY A 145 -3.32 -4.91 -18.97
N ALA A 146 -3.52 -4.30 -17.80
CA ALA A 146 -3.71 -2.87 -17.70
C ALA A 146 -2.46 -2.09 -18.10
N THR A 147 -2.64 -1.05 -18.90
CA THR A 147 -1.58 -0.19 -19.44
C THR A 147 -1.97 1.28 -19.34
N VAL A 148 -1.04 2.16 -19.61
CA VAL A 148 -1.28 3.59 -19.81
C VAL A 148 -0.41 4.10 -20.96
N ASP A 149 -1.00 4.88 -21.86
CA ASP A 149 -0.24 5.57 -22.87
C ASP A 149 0.50 6.79 -22.26
N PRO A 150 1.83 6.83 -22.27
CA PRO A 150 2.58 7.93 -21.68
C PRO A 150 2.50 9.24 -22.47
N LEU A 151 1.93 9.25 -23.68
CA LEU A 151 1.79 10.45 -24.51
C LEU A 151 0.44 11.15 -24.31
N SER A 152 -0.59 10.42 -23.94
CA SER A 152 -1.94 10.94 -23.67
C SER A 152 -2.37 10.79 -22.21
N CYS A 153 -1.68 9.95 -21.44
CA CYS A 153 -2.07 9.52 -20.11
C CYS A 153 -3.43 8.82 -20.05
N GLN A 154 -3.86 8.28 -21.18
CA GLN A 154 -5.06 7.46 -21.22
C GLN A 154 -4.75 6.06 -20.69
N ALA A 155 -5.46 5.66 -19.64
CA ALA A 155 -5.35 4.33 -19.06
C ALA A 155 -6.28 3.36 -19.79
N GLU A 156 -5.81 2.13 -19.98
CA GLU A 156 -6.53 1.04 -20.60
C GLU A 156 -6.51 -0.20 -19.68
N GLY A 157 -7.50 -1.06 -19.84
CA GLY A 157 -7.63 -2.29 -19.06
C GLY A 157 -8.51 -2.13 -17.83
N GLU A 158 -8.90 -3.27 -17.28
CA GLU A 158 -9.77 -3.35 -16.11
C GLU A 158 -8.93 -3.49 -14.83
N GLY A 159 -9.58 -3.20 -13.69
CA GLY A 159 -9.04 -3.39 -12.35
C GLY A 159 -10.17 -3.40 -11.33
N PHE A 160 -9.85 -3.22 -10.08
CA PHE A 160 -10.77 -3.44 -8.98
C PHE A 160 -11.02 -2.15 -8.21
N ALA A 161 -12.31 -1.84 -7.94
CA ALA A 161 -12.67 -0.75 -7.03
C ALA A 161 -12.35 -1.10 -5.57
N SER A 162 -12.40 -2.39 -5.24
CA SER A 162 -12.02 -2.92 -3.93
C SER A 162 -11.46 -4.33 -4.08
N LEU A 163 -10.56 -4.70 -3.18
CA LEU A 163 -9.98 -6.03 -3.09
C LEU A 163 -9.96 -6.48 -1.63
N CYS A 164 -10.11 -7.79 -1.42
CA CYS A 164 -9.87 -8.42 -0.12
C CYS A 164 -9.20 -9.77 -0.34
N GLY A 165 -8.20 -10.07 0.50
CA GLY A 165 -7.48 -11.34 0.45
C GLY A 165 -7.12 -11.84 1.83
N VAL A 166 -7.07 -13.15 1.98
CA VAL A 166 -6.67 -13.84 3.20
C VAL A 166 -5.47 -14.73 2.88
N TRP A 167 -4.48 -14.73 3.74
CA TRP A 167 -3.31 -15.57 3.62
C TRP A 167 -2.90 -16.16 4.97
N GLU A 168 -2.54 -17.43 4.99
CA GLU A 168 -1.99 -18.13 6.14
C GLU A 168 -0.51 -18.41 5.91
N ASP A 169 0.33 -18.06 6.89
CA ASP A 169 1.77 -18.31 6.81
C ASP A 169 2.07 -19.79 7.08
N ALA A 170 2.07 -20.58 6.02
CA ALA A 170 2.37 -22.01 6.08
C ALA A 170 3.82 -22.30 6.54
N GLU A 171 4.72 -21.33 6.31
CA GLU A 171 6.16 -21.44 6.66
C GLU A 171 6.49 -20.65 7.94
N PHE A 172 5.50 -20.42 8.80
CA PHE A 172 5.70 -19.73 10.06
C PHE A 172 6.63 -20.52 10.98
N ASN A 173 7.71 -19.87 11.43
CA ASN A 173 8.61 -20.41 12.43
C ASN A 173 8.53 -19.55 13.72
N PRO A 174 8.09 -20.13 14.85
CA PRO A 174 7.98 -19.39 16.11
C PRO A 174 9.32 -19.01 16.76
N GLN A 175 10.43 -19.48 16.22
CA GLN A 175 11.78 -19.12 16.68
C GLN A 175 12.36 -17.91 15.94
N HIS A 176 11.67 -17.41 14.92
CA HIS A 176 12.13 -16.28 14.13
C HIS A 176 11.26 -15.04 14.42
N ASP A 177 11.90 -13.93 14.71
CA ASP A 177 11.23 -12.64 14.68
C ASP A 177 10.77 -12.33 13.26
N ALA A 178 9.54 -11.85 13.13
CA ALA A 178 8.95 -11.56 11.84
C ALA A 178 8.12 -10.28 11.84
N ALA A 179 8.03 -9.66 10.68
CA ALA A 179 7.17 -8.52 10.42
C ALA A 179 6.36 -8.78 9.15
N TYR A 180 5.07 -8.45 9.22
CA TYR A 180 4.14 -8.61 8.10
C TYR A 180 3.48 -7.29 7.79
N TYR A 181 3.51 -6.85 6.54
CA TYR A 181 2.77 -5.67 6.12
C TYR A 181 2.11 -5.89 4.76
N ALA A 182 1.03 -5.15 4.51
CA ALA A 182 0.36 -5.19 3.22
C ALA A 182 0.83 -4.07 2.31
N ARG A 183 0.91 -4.37 1.02
CA ARG A 183 1.11 -3.41 -0.06
C ARG A 183 -0.04 -3.54 -1.06
N VAL A 184 -0.71 -2.43 -1.33
CA VAL A 184 -1.76 -2.32 -2.34
C VAL A 184 -1.18 -1.60 -3.54
N VAL A 185 -1.42 -2.10 -4.74
CA VAL A 185 -0.86 -1.58 -5.99
C VAL A 185 -1.99 -1.25 -6.94
N GLU A 186 -2.01 -0.02 -7.48
CA GLU A 186 -2.92 0.40 -8.55
C GLU A 186 -2.46 -0.09 -9.93
N ASN A 187 -3.36 -0.04 -10.89
CA ASN A 187 -3.00 -0.16 -12.30
C ASN A 187 -1.97 0.92 -12.70
N PRO A 188 -1.21 0.69 -13.77
CA PRO A 188 -0.28 1.69 -14.29
C PRO A 188 -0.98 3.01 -14.60
N SER A 189 -0.35 4.12 -14.25
CA SER A 189 -0.81 5.48 -14.52
C SER A 189 0.35 6.38 -14.91
N CYS A 190 0.07 7.54 -15.49
CA CYS A 190 1.11 8.54 -15.72
C CYS A 190 1.61 9.10 -14.39
N ARG A 191 2.93 9.21 -14.26
CA ARG A 191 3.54 9.97 -13.17
C ARG A 191 3.08 11.42 -13.20
N TRP A 192 3.06 12.06 -12.03
CA TRP A 192 2.73 13.47 -11.88
C TRP A 192 3.58 14.37 -12.81
N SER A 193 4.88 14.06 -12.95
CA SER A 193 5.80 14.80 -13.82
C SER A 193 5.44 14.67 -15.31
N THR A 194 4.96 13.51 -15.72
CA THR A 194 4.48 13.29 -17.11
C THR A 194 3.21 14.11 -17.36
N ARG A 195 2.24 14.10 -16.43
CA ARG A 195 1.02 14.91 -16.53
C ARG A 195 1.35 16.41 -16.61
N MET A 196 2.28 16.88 -15.76
CA MET A 196 2.77 18.25 -15.78
C MET A 196 3.39 18.59 -17.16
N CYS A 197 4.26 17.73 -17.69
CA CYS A 197 4.87 17.95 -19.00
C CYS A 197 3.83 18.04 -20.13
N LEU A 198 2.81 17.17 -20.10
CA LEU A 198 1.76 17.15 -21.12
C LEU A 198 0.80 18.36 -21.01
N SER A 199 0.67 18.96 -19.82
CA SER A 199 -0.15 20.16 -19.63
C SER A 199 0.49 21.45 -20.14
N LEU A 200 1.78 21.42 -20.45
CA LEU A 200 2.54 22.57 -20.96
C LEU A 200 2.69 22.53 -22.48
N PRO A 201 2.65 23.67 -23.17
CA PRO A 201 3.07 23.80 -24.55
C PRO A 201 4.50 23.26 -24.72
N GLU A 202 4.79 22.70 -25.88
CA GLU A 202 6.06 21.99 -26.11
C GLU A 202 7.29 22.87 -25.89
N ASP A 203 7.22 24.16 -26.33
CA ASP A 203 8.23 25.17 -26.15
C ASP A 203 8.45 25.63 -24.70
N GLN A 204 7.51 25.30 -23.78
CA GLN A 204 7.58 25.65 -22.38
C GLN A 204 7.93 24.47 -21.47
N ARG A 205 8.13 23.29 -22.05
CA ARG A 205 8.46 22.10 -21.28
C ARG A 205 9.88 22.20 -20.72
N PRO A 206 10.09 21.93 -19.42
CA PRO A 206 11.44 21.85 -18.86
C PRO A 206 12.22 20.64 -19.39
N ASP A 207 13.55 20.75 -19.45
CA ASP A 207 14.47 19.69 -19.94
C ASP A 207 14.22 18.31 -19.31
N GLY A 208 13.60 18.27 -18.12
CA GLY A 208 13.24 17.03 -17.43
C GLY A 208 12.14 16.21 -18.14
N CYS A 209 11.34 16.84 -19.00
CA CYS A 209 10.26 16.17 -19.71
C CYS A 209 10.77 15.14 -20.73
N ASP A 210 11.93 15.38 -21.31
CA ASP A 210 12.55 14.49 -22.30
C ASP A 210 13.67 13.63 -21.70
N ASN A 211 13.86 13.70 -20.38
CA ASN A 211 14.91 12.93 -19.73
C ASN A 211 14.52 11.44 -19.63
N PRO A 212 15.23 10.52 -20.33
CA PRO A 212 14.90 9.10 -20.34
C PRO A 212 15.11 8.40 -18.97
N ARG A 213 15.80 9.04 -18.02
CA ARG A 213 15.99 8.52 -16.67
C ARG A 213 14.78 8.78 -15.76
N ILE A 214 13.82 9.59 -16.19
CA ILE A 214 12.60 9.87 -15.44
C ILE A 214 11.50 8.96 -15.98
N PRO A 215 11.02 7.98 -15.18
CA PRO A 215 9.93 7.12 -15.61
C PRO A 215 8.69 7.96 -15.92
N LYS A 216 8.05 7.72 -17.05
CA LYS A 216 6.81 8.39 -17.44
C LYS A 216 5.59 7.75 -16.80
N VAL A 217 5.69 6.48 -16.46
CA VAL A 217 4.62 5.65 -15.91
C VAL A 217 4.99 5.22 -14.50
N ILE A 218 4.00 5.09 -13.64
CA ILE A 218 4.11 4.60 -12.27
C ILE A 218 2.92 3.68 -11.94
N GLN A 219 3.11 2.77 -11.01
CA GLN A 219 2.01 2.15 -10.27
C GLN A 219 2.01 2.74 -8.86
N GLU A 220 1.01 3.55 -8.55
CA GLU A 220 0.84 4.13 -7.22
C GLU A 220 0.46 3.04 -6.21
N ARG A 221 0.71 3.29 -4.93
CA ARG A 221 0.68 2.25 -3.90
C ARG A 221 0.22 2.79 -2.57
N ALA A 222 -0.25 1.85 -1.74
CA ALA A 222 -0.37 2.05 -0.31
C ALA A 222 0.40 0.97 0.44
N TRP A 223 0.87 1.30 1.66
CA TRP A 223 1.55 0.38 2.58
C TRP A 223 0.97 0.54 3.97
N THR A 224 0.69 -0.56 4.63
CA THR A 224 0.24 -0.56 6.02
C THR A 224 1.41 -0.52 6.98
N ALA A 225 1.19 -0.07 8.22
CA ALA A 225 2.10 -0.38 9.30
C ALA A 225 2.20 -1.90 9.47
N PRO A 226 3.38 -2.42 9.85
CA PRO A 226 3.57 -3.86 10.02
C PRO A 226 2.88 -4.40 11.27
N ILE A 227 2.48 -5.67 11.20
CA ILE A 227 2.18 -6.51 12.35
C ILE A 227 3.45 -7.29 12.68
N TRP A 228 3.87 -7.24 13.92
CA TRP A 228 5.11 -7.85 14.39
C TRP A 228 4.86 -9.18 15.09
N PHE A 229 5.78 -10.10 14.94
CA PHE A 229 5.89 -11.27 15.79
C PHE A 229 7.28 -11.27 16.45
N ASP A 230 7.29 -11.34 17.77
CA ASP A 230 8.49 -11.34 18.61
C ASP A 230 8.64 -12.75 19.20
N SER A 231 9.66 -13.48 18.79
CA SER A 231 9.93 -14.87 19.17
C SER A 231 10.34 -15.01 20.66
N SER A 232 10.68 -13.90 21.30
CA SER A 232 11.13 -13.87 22.70
C SER A 232 9.97 -13.72 23.72
N ARG A 233 8.73 -13.53 23.25
CA ARG A 233 7.54 -13.30 24.07
C ARG A 233 6.68 -14.53 24.26
#